data_26f07ac14391c117ef351bbc6cc60bfe
#
_entry.id   26f07ac14391c117ef351bbc6cc60bfe
#
_cell.length_a   1.000
_cell.length_b   1.000
_cell.length_c   1.000
_cell.angle_alpha   90.00
_cell.angle_beta   90.00
_cell.angle_gamma   90.00
#
_symmetry.space_group_name_H-M   'P 1'
#
loop_
_entity.id
_entity.type
_entity.pdbx_description
1 polymer ?
#
loop_
_entity_poly.entity_id
_entity_poly.type
_entity_poly.pdbx_seq_one_letter_code
_entity_poly.pdbx_strand_id
1 'polypeptide(L)'
;MPVLTTMPFTALCFQTRATLQTMKQSVGDVPGRIYAEAGRLGLTTTGPMAFHYNGMAGDITKEFDLPIVVPVAAEGTRSTEFTYRAIPPFHCATHTYKGPWEGLNSMYNALFPAFYAQGHTYNKQVREVYAVADFANTNNHVAEIQVGLVLFQFN
;
A
#
# COMPACT_ATOMS: atom_id res chain seq x y z
N MET A 1 0.53 11.68 -14.79
CA MET A 1 0.34 11.19 -13.40
C MET A 1 0.33 12.38 -12.46
N PRO A 2 -0.75 12.62 -11.75
CA PRO A 2 -0.78 13.67 -10.74
C PRO A 2 0.24 13.43 -9.63
N VAL A 3 0.82 14.49 -9.10
CA VAL A 3 1.74 14.46 -7.97
C VAL A 3 1.05 15.07 -6.76
N LEU A 4 1.15 14.41 -5.61
CA LEU A 4 0.59 14.91 -4.36
C LEU A 4 1.44 14.48 -3.17
N THR A 5 1.18 15.08 -2.03
CA THR A 5 1.72 14.66 -0.74
C THR A 5 0.55 14.27 0.15
N THR A 6 0.57 13.03 0.65
CA THR A 6 -0.50 12.53 1.52
C THR A 6 -0.39 13.14 2.92
N MET A 7 -1.51 13.18 3.64
CA MET A 7 -1.52 13.57 5.04
C MET A 7 -1.00 12.43 5.93
N PRO A 8 -0.36 12.72 7.06
CA PRO A 8 -0.01 11.70 8.04
C PRO A 8 -1.27 11.13 8.69
N PHE A 9 -1.19 9.87 9.12
CA PHE A 9 -2.33 9.21 9.80
C PHE A 9 -1.84 8.12 10.74
N THR A 10 -2.73 7.71 11.66
CA THR A 10 -2.53 6.55 12.53
C THR A 10 -3.13 5.33 11.87
N ALA A 11 -2.47 4.19 11.98
CA ALA A 11 -2.94 2.94 11.38
C ALA A 11 -2.76 1.75 12.32
N LEU A 12 -3.66 0.78 12.18
CA LEU A 12 -3.46 -0.57 12.66
C LEU A 12 -2.74 -1.34 11.54
N CYS A 13 -1.65 -2.03 11.87
CA CYS A 13 -0.72 -2.59 10.87
C CYS A 13 -0.39 -4.05 11.13
N PHE A 14 -0.23 -4.79 10.04
CA PHE A 14 0.37 -6.12 10.04
C PHE A 14 1.67 -6.06 9.24
N GLN A 15 2.78 -6.47 9.87
CA GLN A 15 4.10 -6.47 9.23
C GLN A 15 4.38 -7.82 8.59
N THR A 16 4.66 -7.83 7.29
CA THR A 16 5.09 -9.03 6.59
C THR A 16 6.14 -8.71 5.53
N ARG A 17 6.63 -9.73 4.88
CA ARG A 17 7.55 -9.63 3.75
C ARG A 17 7.03 -10.48 2.61
N ALA A 18 7.27 -10.06 1.38
CA ALA A 18 6.79 -10.75 0.19
C ALA A 18 7.69 -10.45 -1.01
N THR A 19 7.49 -11.22 -2.07
CA THR A 19 7.87 -10.86 -3.43
C THR A 19 6.59 -10.58 -4.22
N LEU A 20 6.71 -10.00 -5.42
CA LEU A 20 5.52 -9.84 -6.29
C LEU A 20 4.89 -11.19 -6.66
N GLN A 21 5.69 -12.28 -6.70
CA GLN A 21 5.19 -13.62 -6.94
C GLN A 21 4.45 -14.23 -5.73
N THR A 22 4.90 -13.93 -4.51
CA THR A 22 4.38 -14.54 -3.27
C THR A 22 3.39 -13.67 -2.53
N MET A 23 3.10 -12.47 -3.03
CA MET A 23 2.27 -11.46 -2.38
C MET A 23 0.90 -12.01 -1.95
N LYS A 24 0.22 -12.74 -2.84
CA LYS A 24 -1.11 -13.30 -2.55
C LYS A 24 -1.07 -14.26 -1.35
N GLN A 25 -0.03 -15.08 -1.24
CA GLN A 25 0.15 -15.99 -0.12
C GLN A 25 0.52 -15.25 1.16
N SER A 26 1.41 -14.26 1.07
CA SER A 26 1.87 -13.48 2.22
C SER A 26 0.77 -12.61 2.81
N VAL A 27 -0.10 -12.05 1.97
CA VAL A 27 -1.27 -11.28 2.40
C VAL A 27 -2.32 -12.23 3.00
N GLY A 28 -2.61 -13.36 2.32
CA GLY A 28 -3.54 -14.39 2.79
C GLY A 28 -4.88 -13.80 3.24
N ASP A 29 -5.27 -14.12 4.45
CA ASP A 29 -6.52 -13.67 5.08
C ASP A 29 -6.33 -12.43 5.98
N VAL A 30 -5.16 -11.80 5.96
CA VAL A 30 -4.84 -10.63 6.80
C VAL A 30 -5.87 -9.50 6.65
N PRO A 31 -6.35 -9.15 5.43
CA PRO A 31 -7.37 -8.11 5.29
C PRO A 31 -8.63 -8.35 6.13
N GLY A 32 -9.13 -9.57 6.13
CA GLY A 32 -10.29 -9.95 6.96
C GLY A 32 -9.97 -9.88 8.44
N ARG A 33 -8.81 -10.39 8.85
CA ARG A 33 -8.39 -10.42 10.25
C ARG A 33 -8.14 -9.04 10.83
N ILE A 34 -7.51 -8.14 10.05
CA ILE A 34 -7.21 -6.79 10.54
C ILE A 34 -8.49 -5.96 10.74
N TYR A 35 -9.47 -6.07 9.84
CA TYR A 35 -10.76 -5.43 10.01
C TYR A 35 -11.57 -6.03 11.17
N ALA A 36 -11.52 -7.34 11.35
CA ALA A 36 -12.17 -8.01 12.50
C ALA A 36 -11.56 -7.52 13.83
N GLU A 37 -10.24 -7.39 13.88
CA GLU A 37 -9.56 -6.90 15.08
C GLU A 37 -9.88 -5.41 15.33
N ALA A 38 -9.94 -4.58 14.31
CA ALA A 38 -10.35 -3.19 14.44
C ALA A 38 -11.76 -3.08 15.04
N GLY A 39 -12.69 -3.94 14.59
CA GLY A 39 -14.04 -4.03 15.15
C GLY A 39 -14.06 -4.49 16.59
N ARG A 40 -13.28 -5.53 16.93
CA ARG A 40 -13.16 -6.05 18.29
C ARG A 40 -12.61 -5.00 19.27
N LEU A 41 -11.66 -4.21 18.82
CA LEU A 41 -11.04 -3.15 19.63
C LEU A 41 -11.86 -1.86 19.66
N GLY A 42 -12.98 -1.78 18.94
CA GLY A 42 -13.82 -0.58 18.87
C GLY A 42 -13.17 0.58 18.14
N LEU A 43 -12.24 0.31 17.22
CA LEU A 43 -11.55 1.34 16.46
C LEU A 43 -12.45 1.91 15.35
N THR A 44 -12.34 3.21 15.13
CA THR A 44 -12.98 3.89 13.99
C THR A 44 -12.01 3.90 12.83
N THR A 45 -12.33 3.21 11.74
CA THR A 45 -11.54 3.26 10.51
C THR A 45 -11.82 4.56 9.76
N THR A 46 -10.75 5.22 9.28
CA THR A 46 -10.82 6.55 8.67
C THR A 46 -10.48 6.59 7.20
N GLY A 47 -10.12 5.43 6.63
CA GLY A 47 -9.78 5.34 5.22
C GLY A 47 -9.63 3.89 4.77
N PRO A 48 -9.41 3.67 3.47
CA PRO A 48 -9.25 2.33 2.92
C PRO A 48 -7.93 1.68 3.36
N MET A 49 -7.94 0.35 3.38
CA MET A 49 -6.74 -0.45 3.58
C MET A 49 -5.72 -0.15 2.48
N ALA A 50 -4.44 -0.16 2.84
CA ALA A 50 -3.35 -0.01 1.90
C ALA A 50 -2.28 -1.07 2.12
N PHE A 51 -1.60 -1.42 1.02
CA PHE A 51 -0.37 -2.20 1.05
C PHE A 51 0.79 -1.24 0.77
N HIS A 52 1.75 -1.18 1.69
CA HIS A 52 2.94 -0.37 1.55
C HIS A 52 4.11 -1.27 1.14
N TYR A 53 4.69 -1.01 -0.04
CA TYR A 53 5.84 -1.77 -0.54
C TYR A 53 7.10 -0.96 -0.24
N ASN A 54 7.94 -1.47 0.64
CA ASN A 54 9.20 -0.82 0.99
C ASN A 54 10.36 -1.62 0.41
N GLY A 55 11.07 -1.01 -0.53
CA GLY A 55 12.18 -1.65 -1.23
C GLY A 55 11.76 -2.43 -2.47
N MET A 56 10.57 -2.20 -3.00
CA MET A 56 10.13 -2.86 -4.22
C MET A 56 10.98 -2.39 -5.41
N ALA A 57 11.58 -3.35 -6.11
CA ALA A 57 12.30 -3.15 -7.36
C ALA A 57 11.58 -3.90 -8.49
N GLY A 58 12.06 -3.76 -9.73
CA GLY A 58 11.42 -4.41 -10.89
C GLY A 58 11.57 -5.93 -10.93
N ASP A 59 12.36 -6.54 -10.06
CA ASP A 59 12.56 -7.99 -9.97
C ASP A 59 11.43 -8.63 -9.16
N ILE A 60 10.59 -9.43 -9.81
CA ILE A 60 9.42 -10.09 -9.19
C ILE A 60 9.81 -11.16 -8.16
N THR A 61 11.08 -11.58 -8.12
CA THR A 61 11.58 -12.56 -7.17
C THR A 61 12.25 -11.93 -5.95
N LYS A 62 12.47 -10.60 -5.98
CA LYS A 62 13.14 -9.91 -4.88
C LYS A 62 12.16 -9.59 -3.76
N GLU A 63 12.55 -9.94 -2.55
CA GLU A 63 11.77 -9.71 -1.35
C GLU A 63 11.79 -8.25 -0.92
N PHE A 64 10.65 -7.76 -0.45
CA PHE A 64 10.49 -6.42 0.10
C PHE A 64 9.63 -6.47 1.38
N ASP A 65 9.72 -5.44 2.21
CA ASP A 65 8.84 -5.28 3.36
C ASP A 65 7.46 -4.85 2.88
N LEU A 66 6.42 -5.49 3.42
CA LEU A 66 5.03 -5.27 3.04
C LEU A 66 4.15 -5.09 4.28
N PRO A 67 4.19 -3.92 4.93
CA PRO A 67 3.17 -3.62 5.94
C PRO A 67 1.81 -3.44 5.28
N ILE A 68 0.80 -4.09 5.86
CA ILE A 68 -0.61 -3.93 5.50
C ILE A 68 -1.20 -3.01 6.54
N VAL A 69 -1.82 -1.91 6.11
CA VAL A 69 -2.26 -0.85 7.02
C VAL A 69 -3.74 -0.54 6.84
N VAL A 70 -4.41 -0.30 7.96
CA VAL A 70 -5.78 0.22 7.99
C VAL A 70 -5.78 1.51 8.79
N PRO A 71 -6.10 2.66 8.16
CA PRO A 71 -6.19 3.92 8.87
C PRO A 71 -7.25 3.89 9.96
N VAL A 72 -6.90 4.41 11.13
CA VAL A 72 -7.79 4.52 12.29
C VAL A 72 -7.72 5.94 12.87
N ALA A 73 -8.79 6.37 13.54
CA ALA A 73 -8.88 7.71 14.10
C ALA A 73 -7.84 7.95 15.21
N ALA A 74 -7.57 6.94 16.02
CA ALA A 74 -6.61 7.00 17.13
C ALA A 74 -6.20 5.58 17.54
N GLU A 75 -5.06 5.46 18.22
CA GLU A 75 -4.69 4.23 18.88
C GLU A 75 -5.73 3.88 19.94
N GLY A 76 -6.05 2.59 20.02
CA GLY A 76 -6.89 2.03 21.04
C GLY A 76 -6.13 1.08 21.95
N THR A 77 -6.82 0.06 22.45
CA THR A 77 -6.24 -1.01 23.25
C THR A 77 -5.20 -1.78 22.44
N ARG A 78 -4.16 -2.24 23.10
CA ARG A 78 -3.10 -3.04 22.49
C ARG A 78 -3.68 -4.32 21.86
N SER A 79 -3.28 -4.59 20.64
CA SER A 79 -3.55 -5.85 19.94
C SER A 79 -2.39 -6.83 20.16
N THR A 80 -2.69 -8.13 20.20
CA THR A 80 -1.66 -9.17 20.27
C THR A 80 -1.12 -9.56 18.90
N GLU A 81 -1.86 -9.28 17.84
CA GLU A 81 -1.52 -9.69 16.46
C GLU A 81 -1.06 -8.53 15.60
N PHE A 82 -1.59 -7.33 15.84
CA PHE A 82 -1.32 -6.13 15.06
C PHE A 82 -0.66 -5.06 15.90
N THR A 83 -0.05 -4.07 15.24
CA THR A 83 0.59 -2.93 15.89
C THR A 83 -0.01 -1.63 15.41
N TYR A 84 -0.01 -0.61 16.28
CA TYR A 84 -0.33 0.75 15.86
C TYR A 84 0.92 1.44 15.35
N ARG A 85 0.78 2.20 14.27
CA ARG A 85 1.87 2.98 13.69
C ARG A 85 1.40 4.36 13.28
N ALA A 86 2.27 5.35 13.48
CA ALA A 86 2.13 6.66 12.87
C ALA A 86 2.70 6.58 11.44
N ILE A 87 1.86 6.81 10.45
CA ILE A 87 2.26 6.77 9.04
C ILE A 87 2.59 8.19 8.60
N PRO A 88 3.82 8.43 8.11
CA PRO A 88 4.25 9.76 7.73
C PRO A 88 3.60 10.23 6.41
N PRO A 89 3.65 11.54 6.12
CA PRO A 89 3.31 12.03 4.79
C PRO A 89 4.11 11.32 3.71
N PHE A 90 3.51 11.13 2.54
CA PHE A 90 4.12 10.46 1.41
C PHE A 90 4.01 11.31 0.16
N HIS A 91 5.14 11.68 -0.41
CA HIS A 91 5.21 12.44 -1.66
C HIS A 91 5.28 11.47 -2.83
N CYS A 92 4.31 11.53 -3.73
CA CYS A 92 4.13 10.49 -4.73
C CYS A 92 3.48 11.00 -6.02
N ALA A 93 3.69 10.22 -7.09
CA ALA A 93 2.87 10.29 -8.30
C ALA A 93 1.80 9.22 -8.22
N THR A 94 0.60 9.51 -8.70
CA THR A 94 -0.55 8.62 -8.54
C THR A 94 -1.07 8.08 -9.86
N HIS A 95 -1.62 6.85 -9.81
CA HIS A 95 -2.25 6.18 -10.92
C HIS A 95 -3.38 5.29 -10.41
N THR A 96 -4.52 5.27 -11.08
CA THR A 96 -5.63 4.38 -10.72
C THR A 96 -5.52 3.07 -11.48
N TYR A 97 -5.52 1.96 -10.74
CA TYR A 97 -5.53 0.62 -11.30
C TYR A 97 -6.85 -0.06 -10.97
N LYS A 98 -7.48 -0.67 -11.99
CA LYS A 98 -8.69 -1.49 -11.84
C LYS A 98 -8.38 -2.89 -12.35
N GLY A 99 -8.61 -3.90 -11.51
CA GLY A 99 -8.44 -5.29 -11.90
C GLY A 99 -7.81 -6.16 -10.82
N PRO A 100 -7.54 -7.43 -11.15
CA PRO A 100 -6.99 -8.41 -10.21
C PRO A 100 -5.49 -8.19 -9.96
N TRP A 101 -4.98 -8.80 -8.89
CA TRP A 101 -3.55 -8.74 -8.56
C TRP A 101 -2.66 -9.35 -9.63
N GLU A 102 -3.17 -10.32 -10.37
CA GLU A 102 -2.45 -10.95 -11.49
C GLU A 102 -2.07 -9.95 -12.59
N GLY A 103 -2.80 -8.84 -12.71
CA GLY A 103 -2.51 -7.77 -13.65
C GLY A 103 -1.53 -6.72 -13.15
N LEU A 104 -1.16 -6.74 -11.87
CA LEU A 104 -0.28 -5.72 -11.28
C LEU A 104 1.09 -5.67 -11.95
N ASN A 105 1.68 -6.82 -12.25
CA ASN A 105 3.01 -6.85 -12.88
C ASN A 105 3.00 -6.13 -14.24
N SER A 106 2.01 -6.40 -15.08
CA SER A 106 1.86 -5.72 -16.38
C SER A 106 1.61 -4.22 -16.18
N MET A 107 0.81 -3.86 -15.20
CA MET A 107 0.55 -2.45 -14.87
C MET A 107 1.84 -1.74 -14.47
N TYR A 108 2.64 -2.32 -13.58
CA TYR A 108 3.91 -1.71 -13.16
C TYR A 108 4.92 -1.63 -14.30
N ASN A 109 4.96 -2.62 -15.18
CA ASN A 109 5.84 -2.60 -16.35
C ASN A 109 5.52 -1.46 -17.32
N ALA A 110 4.28 -1.00 -17.37
CA ALA A 110 3.88 0.17 -18.14
C ALA A 110 4.03 1.48 -17.35
N LEU A 111 3.75 1.43 -16.04
CA LEU A 111 3.72 2.60 -15.17
C LEU A 111 5.10 3.21 -14.94
N PHE A 112 6.10 2.39 -14.62
CA PHE A 112 7.44 2.90 -14.30
C PHE A 112 8.12 3.61 -15.47
N PRO A 113 8.07 3.11 -16.72
CA PRO A 113 8.59 3.89 -17.85
C PRO A 113 7.91 5.26 -18.01
N ALA A 114 6.58 5.33 -17.84
CA ALA A 114 5.85 6.59 -17.88
C ALA A 114 6.25 7.53 -16.73
N PHE A 115 6.43 6.98 -15.54
CA PHE A 115 6.90 7.70 -14.35
C PHE A 115 8.29 8.34 -14.60
N TYR A 116 9.24 7.57 -15.11
CA TYR A 116 10.58 8.08 -15.42
C TYR A 116 10.57 9.08 -16.58
N ALA A 117 9.70 8.88 -17.58
CA ALA A 117 9.56 9.80 -18.71
C ALA A 117 9.08 11.19 -18.28
N GLN A 118 8.36 11.29 -17.15
CA GLN A 118 7.95 12.57 -16.55
C GLN A 118 9.05 13.24 -15.72
N GLY A 119 10.24 12.66 -15.67
CA GLY A 119 11.40 13.23 -14.96
C GLY A 119 11.44 12.89 -13.47
N HIS A 120 10.63 11.95 -13.01
CA HIS A 120 10.60 11.56 -11.60
C HIS A 120 11.72 10.58 -11.26
N THR A 121 12.15 10.61 -9.99
CA THR A 121 13.10 9.66 -9.42
C THR A 121 12.41 8.84 -8.34
N TYR A 122 12.47 7.53 -8.47
CA TYR A 122 11.81 6.58 -7.58
C TYR A 122 12.55 6.42 -6.26
N ASN A 123 11.83 6.49 -5.14
CA ASN A 123 12.40 6.37 -3.79
C ASN A 123 12.33 4.94 -3.22
N LYS A 124 12.00 3.93 -4.04
CA LYS A 124 11.85 2.52 -3.66
C LYS A 124 10.62 2.21 -2.82
N GLN A 125 9.67 3.13 -2.72
CA GLN A 125 8.43 2.93 -2.00
C GLN A 125 7.22 3.11 -2.91
N VAL A 126 6.26 2.18 -2.78
CA VAL A 126 4.96 2.25 -3.44
C VAL A 126 3.89 1.99 -2.40
N ARG A 127 2.77 2.68 -2.51
CA ARG A 127 1.55 2.36 -1.75
C ARG A 127 0.43 2.02 -2.72
N GLU A 128 -0.27 0.94 -2.44
CA GLU A 128 -1.51 0.57 -3.12
C GLU A 128 -2.66 0.79 -2.14
N VAL A 129 -3.47 1.81 -2.39
CA VAL A 129 -4.59 2.18 -1.54
C VAL A 129 -5.87 1.63 -2.17
N TYR A 130 -6.49 0.66 -1.54
CA TYR A 130 -7.62 -0.08 -2.10
C TYR A 130 -8.94 0.64 -1.83
N ALA A 131 -9.36 1.50 -2.76
CA ALA A 131 -10.68 2.15 -2.70
C ALA A 131 -11.81 1.11 -2.76
N VAL A 132 -11.61 0.04 -3.53
CA VAL A 132 -12.48 -1.15 -3.56
C VAL A 132 -11.60 -2.38 -3.44
N ALA A 133 -11.82 -3.19 -2.40
CA ALA A 133 -11.16 -4.47 -2.19
C ALA A 133 -12.22 -5.56 -2.14
N ASP A 134 -12.32 -6.36 -3.20
CA ASP A 134 -13.27 -7.47 -3.30
C ASP A 134 -12.49 -8.76 -3.45
N PHE A 135 -12.27 -9.46 -2.33
CA PHE A 135 -11.48 -10.69 -2.30
C PHE A 135 -12.25 -11.90 -2.82
N ALA A 136 -13.58 -11.81 -2.96
CA ALA A 136 -14.40 -12.82 -3.62
C ALA A 136 -14.30 -12.72 -5.14
N ASN A 137 -14.15 -11.52 -5.67
CA ASN A 137 -13.96 -11.27 -7.10
C ASN A 137 -12.93 -10.15 -7.30
N THR A 138 -11.66 -10.53 -7.42
CA THR A 138 -10.53 -9.60 -7.49
C THR A 138 -10.54 -8.74 -8.74
N ASN A 139 -11.33 -9.07 -9.77
CA ASN A 139 -11.53 -8.21 -10.94
C ASN A 139 -12.17 -6.87 -10.57
N ASN A 140 -12.86 -6.81 -9.43
CA ASN A 140 -13.50 -5.58 -8.92
C ASN A 140 -12.56 -4.69 -8.12
N HIS A 141 -11.31 -5.09 -7.88
CA HIS A 141 -10.35 -4.26 -7.15
C HIS A 141 -10.15 -2.92 -7.85
N VAL A 142 -10.17 -1.85 -7.06
CA VAL A 142 -9.78 -0.50 -7.50
C VAL A 142 -8.75 0.02 -6.52
N ALA A 143 -7.56 0.27 -7.02
CA ALA A 143 -6.45 0.74 -6.20
C ALA A 143 -5.90 2.05 -6.75
N GLU A 144 -5.64 3.01 -5.87
CA GLU A 144 -4.77 4.13 -6.16
C GLU A 144 -3.33 3.68 -5.95
N ILE A 145 -2.55 3.71 -6.99
CA ILE A 145 -1.12 3.38 -6.96
C ILE A 145 -0.37 4.69 -6.70
N GLN A 146 0.39 4.72 -5.62
CA GLN A 146 1.19 5.87 -5.21
C GLN A 146 2.67 5.49 -5.32
N VAL A 147 3.35 6.04 -6.32
CA VAL A 147 4.78 5.79 -6.56
C VAL A 147 5.59 6.89 -5.89
N GLY A 148 6.42 6.52 -4.93
CA GLY A 148 7.18 7.47 -4.13
C GLY A 148 8.24 8.23 -4.94
N LEU A 149 8.31 9.53 -4.70
CA LEU A 149 9.23 10.46 -5.35
C LEU A 149 10.37 10.84 -4.41
N VAL A 150 11.58 10.87 -4.95
CA VAL A 150 12.68 11.55 -4.29
C VAL A 150 12.47 13.04 -4.44
N LEU A 151 12.49 13.76 -3.31
CA LEU A 151 12.45 15.22 -3.31
C LEU A 151 13.87 15.75 -3.50
N PHE A 152 14.09 16.46 -4.58
CA PHE A 152 15.34 17.20 -4.76
C PHE A 152 15.28 18.49 -3.96
N GLN A 153 16.23 18.66 -3.04
CA GLN A 153 16.42 19.91 -2.34
C GLN A 153 17.50 20.69 -3.09
N PHE A 154 17.16 21.90 -3.49
CA PHE A 154 18.13 22.86 -4.02
C PHE A 154 18.68 23.66 -2.83
N ASN A 155 19.96 23.54 -2.63
CA ASN A 155 20.70 24.36 -1.64
C ASN A 155 21.19 25.64 -2.30
#